data_f64372aeb9c7451dd60ca9b1f99efe20
#
_entry.id   f64372aeb9c7451dd60ca9b1f99efe20
#
_cell.length_a   1.000
_cell.length_b   1.000
_cell.length_c   1.000
_cell.angle_alpha   90.00
_cell.angle_beta   90.00
_cell.angle_gamma   90.00
#
_symmetry.space_group_name_H-M   'P 1'
#
loop_
_entity.id
_entity.type
_entity.pdbx_description
1 polymer ?
#
loop_
_entity_poly.entity_id
_entity_poly.type
_entity_poly.pdbx_seq_one_letter_code
_entity_poly.pdbx_strand_id
1 'polypeptide(L)'
;MGTDYRVTIDDKKYSPQEISAMILQKLKKDAEGYLGEKVTEAVITVPAYFNDAQRQATKDAGKIAGLDVKRIINEPTAAALAYGLDNEKEQKIMVYDLGGGTFDVSIIEIGDGVIEVLSTAGNNRLGGDDFDQKITDYMLADFKAKKEVDLSTDKMALQRLKEAAEKAKKELSSATTTNINLPFITATAEGPKHFDMNLTRAKFDELTHDLVEKTAEPVTRALSDAGITAAELGQVLLVGGST
;
A
#
# COMPACT_ATOMS: atom_id res chain seq x y z
N MET A 1 2.83 -3.87 15.99
CA MET A 1 4.15 -4.47 16.31
C MET A 1 4.69 -3.87 17.60
N GLY A 2 5.45 -4.64 18.40
CA GLY A 2 6.06 -4.14 19.65
C GLY A 2 5.09 -3.94 20.83
N THR A 3 3.92 -4.57 20.82
CA THR A 3 2.92 -4.49 21.90
C THR A 3 2.41 -5.88 22.27
N ASP A 4 1.73 -5.98 23.40
CA ASP A 4 1.09 -7.21 23.88
C ASP A 4 -0.29 -7.46 23.28
N TYR A 5 -0.68 -6.68 22.27
CA TYR A 5 -1.97 -6.85 21.58
C TYR A 5 -2.11 -8.27 21.02
N ARG A 6 -3.32 -8.78 21.05
CA ARG A 6 -3.66 -10.09 20.46
C ARG A 6 -4.92 -9.94 19.63
N VAL A 7 -4.88 -10.50 18.41
CA VAL A 7 -6.08 -10.66 17.58
C VAL A 7 -6.60 -12.08 17.71
N THR A 8 -7.91 -12.24 17.80
CA THR A 8 -8.55 -13.57 17.85
C THR A 8 -9.10 -13.91 16.47
N ILE A 9 -8.66 -15.04 15.92
CA ILE A 9 -9.12 -15.59 14.64
C ILE A 9 -9.43 -17.07 14.88
N ASP A 10 -10.65 -17.51 14.61
CA ASP A 10 -11.11 -18.89 14.82
C ASP A 10 -10.74 -19.44 16.21
N ASP A 11 -11.07 -18.69 17.26
CA ASP A 11 -10.79 -18.97 18.68
C ASP A 11 -9.31 -19.05 19.07
N LYS A 12 -8.38 -18.77 18.16
CA LYS A 12 -6.94 -18.68 18.45
C LYS A 12 -6.50 -17.22 18.56
N LYS A 13 -5.62 -16.98 19.54
CA LYS A 13 -5.04 -15.63 19.78
C LYS A 13 -3.67 -15.56 19.12
N TYR A 14 -3.49 -14.56 18.29
CA TYR A 14 -2.23 -14.30 17.58
C TYR A 14 -1.62 -12.96 18.02
N SER A 15 -0.32 -12.94 18.17
CA SER A 15 0.47 -11.72 18.35
C SER A 15 0.69 -11.01 17.01
N PRO A 16 1.01 -9.70 17.01
CA PRO A 16 1.42 -9.00 15.79
C PRO A 16 2.59 -9.66 15.05
N GLN A 17 3.55 -10.22 15.79
CA GLN A 17 4.69 -10.94 15.24
C GLN A 17 4.27 -12.21 14.48
N GLU A 18 3.34 -12.98 15.04
CA GLU A 18 2.83 -14.19 14.40
C GLU A 18 2.06 -13.88 13.11
N ILE A 19 1.22 -12.83 13.11
CA ILE A 19 0.52 -12.39 11.89
C ILE A 19 1.52 -11.93 10.84
N SER A 20 2.51 -11.11 11.22
CA SER A 20 3.56 -10.67 10.30
C SER A 20 4.39 -11.84 9.78
N ALA A 21 4.65 -12.85 10.61
CA ALA A 21 5.35 -14.05 10.19
C ALA A 21 4.59 -14.83 9.12
N MET A 22 3.26 -14.90 9.18
CA MET A 22 2.44 -15.53 8.14
C MET A 22 2.63 -14.84 6.77
N ILE A 23 2.69 -13.50 6.76
CA ILE A 23 2.97 -12.72 5.56
C ILE A 23 4.37 -13.02 5.03
N LEU A 24 5.39 -13.00 5.92
CA LEU A 24 6.76 -13.30 5.55
C LEU A 24 6.94 -14.72 5.04
N GLN A 25 6.23 -15.71 5.62
CA GLN A 25 6.19 -17.09 5.12
C GLN A 25 5.61 -17.19 3.72
N LYS A 26 4.55 -16.41 3.43
CA LYS A 26 3.97 -16.37 2.08
C LYS A 26 4.97 -15.78 1.08
N LEU A 27 5.59 -14.65 1.41
CA LEU A 27 6.61 -14.01 0.57
C LEU A 27 7.82 -14.95 0.33
N LYS A 28 8.30 -15.62 1.40
CA LYS A 28 9.35 -16.64 1.30
C LYS A 28 8.97 -17.75 0.33
N LYS A 29 7.77 -18.31 0.49
CA LYS A 29 7.29 -19.41 -0.38
C LYS A 29 7.19 -18.96 -1.84
N ASP A 30 6.74 -17.73 -2.10
CA ASP A 30 6.64 -17.20 -3.45
C ASP A 30 8.02 -16.99 -4.07
N ALA A 31 8.98 -16.46 -3.29
CA ALA A 31 10.37 -16.31 -3.72
C ALA A 31 11.03 -17.67 -4.02
N GLU A 32 10.85 -18.66 -3.14
CA GLU A 32 11.34 -20.03 -3.36
C GLU A 32 10.73 -20.67 -4.61
N GLY A 33 9.44 -20.42 -4.86
CA GLY A 33 8.76 -20.90 -6.09
C GLY A 33 9.31 -20.27 -7.36
N TYR A 34 9.68 -18.98 -7.30
CA TYR A 34 10.26 -18.25 -8.43
C TYR A 34 11.73 -18.63 -8.68
N LEU A 35 12.54 -18.72 -7.61
CA LEU A 35 13.99 -18.99 -7.70
C LEU A 35 14.30 -20.47 -7.92
N GLY A 36 13.38 -21.38 -7.53
CA GLY A 36 13.62 -22.83 -7.57
C GLY A 36 14.55 -23.34 -6.47
N GLU A 37 14.89 -22.51 -5.47
CA GLU A 37 15.78 -22.83 -4.36
C GLU A 37 15.25 -22.30 -3.03
N LYS A 38 15.83 -22.76 -1.91
CA LYS A 38 15.41 -22.33 -0.57
C LYS A 38 15.92 -20.92 -0.26
N VAL A 39 15.03 -20.09 0.27
CA VAL A 39 15.36 -18.77 0.80
C VAL A 39 15.53 -18.89 2.32
N THR A 40 16.75 -18.68 2.82
CA THR A 40 17.10 -18.82 4.22
C THR A 40 17.40 -17.51 4.92
N GLU A 41 17.75 -16.48 4.18
CA GLU A 41 18.18 -15.17 4.69
C GLU A 41 17.30 -14.05 4.14
N ALA A 42 17.16 -12.96 4.90
CA ALA A 42 16.42 -11.78 4.46
C ALA A 42 16.96 -10.48 5.06
N VAL A 43 16.81 -9.41 4.30
CA VAL A 43 16.79 -8.03 4.79
C VAL A 43 15.33 -7.60 4.79
N ILE A 44 14.84 -7.05 5.91
CA ILE A 44 13.44 -6.64 6.04
C ILE A 44 13.39 -5.13 6.25
N THR A 45 12.53 -4.47 5.51
CA THR A 45 12.31 -3.03 5.63
C THR A 45 11.22 -2.71 6.64
N VAL A 46 11.33 -1.56 7.28
CA VAL A 46 10.35 -1.03 8.22
C VAL A 46 10.19 0.48 8.01
N PRO A 47 9.02 1.06 8.34
CA PRO A 47 8.87 2.51 8.36
C PRO A 47 9.95 3.19 9.20
N ALA A 48 10.42 4.37 8.77
CA ALA A 48 11.51 5.07 9.46
C ALA A 48 11.17 5.43 10.92
N TYR A 49 9.89 5.64 11.23
CA TYR A 49 9.40 5.97 12.58
C TYR A 49 9.27 4.77 13.52
N PHE A 50 9.53 3.53 13.08
CA PHE A 50 9.49 2.36 13.97
C PHE A 50 10.54 2.50 15.06
N ASN A 51 10.10 2.34 16.32
CA ASN A 51 10.98 2.29 17.47
C ASN A 51 11.70 0.92 17.60
N ASP A 52 12.64 0.82 18.53
CA ASP A 52 13.43 -0.40 18.73
C ASP A 52 12.58 -1.64 19.04
N ALA A 53 11.51 -1.49 19.84
CA ALA A 53 10.59 -2.59 20.15
C ALA A 53 9.87 -3.10 18.91
N GLN A 54 9.44 -2.20 18.00
CA GLN A 54 8.79 -2.55 16.73
C GLN A 54 9.78 -3.20 15.75
N ARG A 55 11.02 -2.70 15.69
CA ARG A 55 12.11 -3.29 14.89
C ARG A 55 12.46 -4.68 15.37
N GLN A 56 12.61 -4.87 16.68
CA GLN A 56 12.86 -6.19 17.26
C GLN A 56 11.71 -7.16 16.98
N ALA A 57 10.46 -6.71 17.15
CA ALA A 57 9.28 -7.52 16.85
C ALA A 57 9.20 -7.92 15.37
N THR A 58 9.66 -7.07 14.45
CA THR A 58 9.77 -7.40 13.01
C THR A 58 10.86 -8.46 12.77
N LYS A 59 12.00 -8.32 13.45
CA LYS A 59 13.08 -9.33 13.40
C LYS A 59 12.61 -10.68 13.92
N ASP A 60 11.85 -10.68 15.01
CA ASP A 60 11.27 -11.90 15.59
C ASP A 60 10.24 -12.54 14.65
N ALA A 61 9.42 -11.75 13.97
CA ALA A 61 8.52 -12.24 12.93
C ALA A 61 9.26 -12.96 11.79
N GLY A 62 10.40 -12.42 11.37
CA GLY A 62 11.28 -13.07 10.38
C GLY A 62 11.80 -14.42 10.86
N LYS A 63 12.22 -14.51 12.13
CA LYS A 63 12.66 -15.79 12.74
C LYS A 63 11.52 -16.81 12.81
N ILE A 64 10.32 -16.39 13.22
CA ILE A 64 9.12 -17.24 13.24
C ILE A 64 8.80 -17.75 11.83
N ALA A 65 9.02 -16.93 10.80
CA ALA A 65 8.87 -17.30 9.40
C ALA A 65 9.97 -18.25 8.87
N GLY A 66 10.99 -18.55 9.69
CA GLY A 66 12.12 -19.40 9.30
C GLY A 66 13.14 -18.70 8.42
N LEU A 67 13.38 -17.41 8.68
CA LEU A 67 14.37 -16.56 8.02
C LEU A 67 15.44 -16.12 9.00
N ASP A 68 16.70 -16.14 8.58
CA ASP A 68 17.79 -15.43 9.25
C ASP A 68 17.78 -13.98 8.80
N VAL A 69 17.30 -13.10 9.69
CA VAL A 69 17.16 -11.67 9.38
C VAL A 69 18.51 -10.97 9.56
N LYS A 70 19.19 -10.70 8.47
CA LYS A 70 20.52 -10.06 8.44
C LYS A 70 20.46 -8.61 8.90
N ARG A 71 19.50 -7.84 8.41
CA ARG A 71 19.29 -6.44 8.77
C ARG A 71 17.82 -6.06 8.76
N ILE A 72 17.51 -5.05 9.59
CA ILE A 72 16.30 -4.24 9.49
C ILE A 72 16.76 -2.87 9.00
N ILE A 73 16.20 -2.39 7.90
CA ILE A 73 16.51 -1.06 7.33
C ILE A 73 15.25 -0.22 7.15
N ASN A 74 15.42 1.09 7.06
CA ASN A 74 14.30 2.00 6.84
C ASN A 74 13.78 1.88 5.38
N GLU A 75 12.47 1.90 5.18
CA GLU A 75 11.84 1.85 3.86
C GLU A 75 12.33 2.96 2.93
N PRO A 76 12.41 4.26 3.34
CA PRO A 76 12.93 5.31 2.47
C PRO A 76 14.41 5.11 2.10
N THR A 77 15.22 4.55 3.00
CA THR A 77 16.61 4.19 2.70
C THR A 77 16.68 3.09 1.65
N ALA A 78 15.84 2.06 1.79
CA ALA A 78 15.77 0.97 0.80
C ALA A 78 15.31 1.48 -0.58
N ALA A 79 14.36 2.41 -0.61
CA ALA A 79 13.91 3.05 -1.84
C ALA A 79 15.06 3.80 -2.53
N ALA A 80 15.81 4.62 -1.79
CA ALA A 80 16.95 5.35 -2.33
C ALA A 80 18.02 4.42 -2.91
N LEU A 81 18.34 3.33 -2.20
CA LEU A 81 19.27 2.30 -2.67
C LEU A 81 18.76 1.61 -3.95
N ALA A 82 17.48 1.29 -4.03
CA ALA A 82 16.88 0.66 -5.20
C ALA A 82 16.92 1.56 -6.45
N TYR A 83 16.88 2.89 -6.26
CA TYR A 83 17.05 3.88 -7.32
C TYR A 83 18.53 4.15 -7.65
N GLY A 84 19.50 3.53 -6.94
CA GLY A 84 20.92 3.67 -7.19
C GLY A 84 21.50 5.00 -6.73
N LEU A 85 20.89 5.66 -5.75
CA LEU A 85 21.27 6.99 -5.30
C LEU A 85 22.37 7.02 -4.24
N ASP A 86 22.85 5.86 -3.80
CA ASP A 86 23.91 5.70 -2.79
C ASP A 86 25.29 6.26 -3.23
N ASN A 87 25.50 6.43 -4.53
CA ASN A 87 26.72 6.95 -5.13
C ASN A 87 26.59 8.36 -5.73
N GLU A 88 25.46 9.02 -5.50
CA GLU A 88 25.22 10.37 -6.02
C GLU A 88 25.86 11.46 -5.12
N LYS A 89 25.92 12.69 -5.68
CA LYS A 89 26.37 13.87 -4.94
C LYS A 89 25.41 14.15 -3.78
N GLU A 90 25.93 14.83 -2.76
CA GLU A 90 25.15 15.33 -1.64
C GLU A 90 23.86 16.03 -2.11
N GLN A 91 22.70 15.52 -1.68
CA GLN A 91 21.39 16.05 -2.02
C GLN A 91 20.33 15.64 -1.02
N LYS A 92 19.25 16.44 -0.97
CA LYS A 92 18.04 16.13 -0.21
C LYS A 92 16.97 15.59 -1.12
N ILE A 93 16.32 14.51 -0.72
CA ILE A 93 15.35 13.77 -1.53
C ILE A 93 14.10 13.57 -0.72
N MET A 94 12.95 13.70 -1.35
CA MET A 94 11.68 13.27 -0.79
C MET A 94 11.36 11.86 -1.29
N VAL A 95 11.08 10.94 -0.38
CA VAL A 95 10.48 9.63 -0.69
C VAL A 95 8.99 9.72 -0.38
N TYR A 96 8.16 9.60 -1.42
CA TYR A 96 6.70 9.66 -1.37
C TYR A 96 6.18 8.24 -1.60
N ASP A 97 5.81 7.56 -0.51
CA ASP A 97 5.44 6.15 -0.50
C ASP A 97 3.93 6.00 -0.31
N LEU A 98 3.22 5.73 -1.41
CA LEU A 98 1.79 5.44 -1.40
C LEU A 98 1.58 3.93 -1.57
N GLY A 99 1.42 3.25 -0.44
CA GLY A 99 1.15 1.82 -0.37
C GLY A 99 -0.31 1.46 -0.59
N GLY A 100 -0.67 0.20 -0.32
CA GLY A 100 -2.05 -0.27 -0.41
C GLY A 100 -2.97 0.29 0.69
N GLY A 101 -2.46 0.48 1.90
CA GLY A 101 -3.25 0.95 3.05
C GLY A 101 -2.65 2.10 3.83
N THR A 102 -1.40 2.50 3.53
CA THR A 102 -0.69 3.59 4.21
C THR A 102 -0.04 4.53 3.20
N PHE A 103 0.09 5.78 3.59
CA PHE A 103 0.88 6.80 2.93
C PHE A 103 1.98 7.27 3.87
N ASP A 104 3.22 7.18 3.43
CA ASP A 104 4.38 7.64 4.16
C ASP A 104 5.21 8.59 3.28
N VAL A 105 5.69 9.68 3.86
CA VAL A 105 6.60 10.62 3.22
C VAL A 105 7.79 10.86 4.11
N SER A 106 8.99 10.75 3.55
CA SER A 106 10.23 10.97 4.27
C SER A 106 11.14 11.91 3.51
N ILE A 107 11.79 12.81 4.23
CA ILE A 107 12.89 13.62 3.70
C ILE A 107 14.18 12.94 4.12
N ILE A 108 15.00 12.60 3.15
CA ILE A 108 16.32 11.98 3.37
C ILE A 108 17.42 12.87 2.80
N GLU A 109 18.57 12.83 3.43
CA GLU A 109 19.80 13.42 2.94
C GLU A 109 20.79 12.33 2.55
N ILE A 110 21.36 12.45 1.38
CA ILE A 110 22.37 11.52 0.85
C ILE A 110 23.66 12.30 0.71
N GLY A 111 24.75 11.80 1.28
CA GLY A 111 26.07 12.38 1.16
C GLY A 111 27.13 11.42 1.72
N ASP A 112 28.32 11.43 1.12
CA ASP A 112 29.48 10.64 1.52
C ASP A 112 29.20 9.12 1.75
N GLY A 113 28.28 8.54 0.97
CA GLY A 113 27.86 7.14 1.11
C GLY A 113 26.95 6.86 2.33
N VAL A 114 26.44 7.91 2.97
CA VAL A 114 25.50 7.83 4.09
C VAL A 114 24.12 8.31 3.64
N ILE A 115 23.08 7.62 4.07
CA ILE A 115 21.68 8.02 3.87
C ILE A 115 21.08 8.27 5.25
N GLU A 116 20.74 9.52 5.51
CA GLU A 116 20.14 9.98 6.77
C GLU A 116 18.66 10.33 6.55
N VAL A 117 17.77 9.91 7.46
CA VAL A 117 16.36 10.32 7.45
C VAL A 117 16.21 11.55 8.31
N LEU A 118 15.96 12.71 7.68
CA LEU A 118 15.82 14.00 8.38
C LEU A 118 14.45 14.13 9.03
N SER A 119 13.39 13.69 8.35
CA SER A 119 12.02 13.72 8.86
C SER A 119 11.17 12.65 8.22
N THR A 120 10.04 12.32 8.88
CA THR A 120 9.02 11.44 8.33
C THR A 120 7.64 11.87 8.82
N ALA A 121 6.65 11.82 7.94
CA ALA A 121 5.24 12.04 8.23
C ALA A 121 4.40 11.04 7.42
N GLY A 122 3.11 10.95 7.70
CA GLY A 122 2.28 10.03 6.92
C GLY A 122 0.84 9.94 7.42
N ASN A 123 0.09 9.08 6.75
CA ASN A 123 -1.28 8.73 7.10
C ASN A 123 -1.43 7.20 6.99
N ASN A 124 -1.56 6.54 8.13
CA ASN A 124 -1.67 5.08 8.22
C ASN A 124 -3.07 4.53 7.85
N ARG A 125 -3.95 5.36 7.31
CA ARG A 125 -5.29 5.03 6.80
C ARG A 125 -5.55 5.72 5.46
N LEU A 126 -4.53 5.79 4.61
CA LEU A 126 -4.62 6.32 3.25
C LEU A 126 -3.75 5.47 2.33
N GLY A 127 -4.36 4.81 1.37
CA GLY A 127 -3.65 3.97 0.43
C GLY A 127 -4.54 3.49 -0.72
N GLY A 128 -4.01 2.63 -1.56
CA GLY A 128 -4.70 2.10 -2.75
C GLY A 128 -6.07 1.49 -2.47
N ASP A 129 -6.27 0.91 -1.27
CA ASP A 129 -7.55 0.35 -0.85
C ASP A 129 -8.66 1.42 -0.75
N ASP A 130 -8.30 2.67 -0.39
CA ASP A 130 -9.26 3.78 -0.34
C ASP A 130 -9.67 4.19 -1.76
N PHE A 131 -8.74 4.15 -2.71
CA PHE A 131 -9.05 4.40 -4.13
C PHE A 131 -9.97 3.31 -4.68
N ASP A 132 -9.73 2.04 -4.36
CA ASP A 132 -10.59 0.92 -4.73
C ASP A 132 -11.98 1.06 -4.11
N GLN A 133 -12.06 1.52 -2.86
CA GLN A 133 -13.33 1.75 -2.19
C GLN A 133 -14.16 2.86 -2.88
N LYS A 134 -13.53 3.95 -3.34
CA LYS A 134 -14.23 5.00 -4.12
C LYS A 134 -14.85 4.45 -5.40
N ILE A 135 -14.13 3.61 -6.13
CA ILE A 135 -14.66 2.94 -7.33
C ILE A 135 -15.80 1.99 -6.94
N THR A 136 -15.62 1.19 -5.89
CA THR A 136 -16.64 0.25 -5.41
C THR A 136 -17.92 0.97 -5.02
N ASP A 137 -17.84 2.07 -4.30
CA ASP A 137 -18.99 2.87 -3.89
C ASP A 137 -19.71 3.47 -5.11
N TYR A 138 -18.96 3.94 -6.10
CA TYR A 138 -19.51 4.43 -7.36
C TYR A 138 -20.24 3.31 -8.13
N MET A 139 -19.68 2.11 -8.21
CA MET A 139 -20.29 0.95 -8.83
C MET A 139 -21.59 0.53 -8.13
N LEU A 140 -21.59 0.51 -6.79
CA LEU A 140 -22.77 0.21 -5.97
C LEU A 140 -23.89 1.22 -6.22
N ALA A 141 -23.57 2.50 -6.24
CA ALA A 141 -24.54 3.56 -6.49
C ALA A 141 -25.14 3.49 -7.91
N ASP A 142 -24.30 3.26 -8.91
CA ASP A 142 -24.74 3.12 -10.31
C ASP A 142 -25.65 1.88 -10.49
N PHE A 143 -25.28 0.74 -9.92
CA PHE A 143 -26.08 -0.47 -10.02
C PHE A 143 -27.44 -0.31 -9.33
N LYS A 144 -27.46 0.28 -8.13
CA LYS A 144 -28.69 0.56 -7.40
C LYS A 144 -29.62 1.50 -8.19
N ALA A 145 -29.05 2.53 -8.81
CA ALA A 145 -29.81 3.48 -9.64
C ALA A 145 -30.39 2.83 -10.92
N LYS A 146 -29.66 1.91 -11.56
CA LYS A 146 -30.06 1.29 -12.83
C LYS A 146 -30.91 0.03 -12.67
N LYS A 147 -30.71 -0.73 -11.59
CA LYS A 147 -31.33 -2.06 -11.40
C LYS A 147 -32.26 -2.14 -10.19
N GLU A 148 -32.36 -1.06 -9.41
CA GLU A 148 -33.16 -0.99 -8.16
C GLU A 148 -32.77 -2.09 -7.13
N VAL A 149 -31.54 -2.62 -7.23
CA VAL A 149 -31.00 -3.68 -6.36
C VAL A 149 -29.81 -3.14 -5.56
N ASP A 150 -29.85 -3.34 -4.25
CA ASP A 150 -28.77 -2.96 -3.36
C ASP A 150 -27.82 -4.15 -3.11
N LEU A 151 -26.59 -4.05 -3.61
CA LEU A 151 -25.55 -5.08 -3.45
C LEU A 151 -24.73 -4.91 -2.17
N SER A 152 -24.95 -3.85 -1.37
CA SER A 152 -24.12 -3.53 -0.19
C SER A 152 -24.18 -4.59 0.91
N THR A 153 -25.19 -5.42 0.93
CA THR A 153 -25.37 -6.51 1.91
C THR A 153 -24.95 -7.88 1.39
N ASP A 154 -24.70 -8.01 0.08
CA ASP A 154 -24.25 -9.25 -0.54
C ASP A 154 -22.70 -9.34 -0.50
N LYS A 155 -22.19 -10.13 0.44
CA LYS A 155 -20.73 -10.27 0.65
C LYS A 155 -20.00 -10.81 -0.59
N MET A 156 -20.61 -11.71 -1.36
CA MET A 156 -20.00 -12.25 -2.56
C MET A 156 -19.95 -11.21 -3.68
N ALA A 157 -21.03 -10.47 -3.86
CA ALA A 157 -21.07 -9.37 -4.83
C ALA A 157 -20.07 -8.28 -4.46
N LEU A 158 -20.00 -7.87 -3.18
CA LEU A 158 -19.03 -6.89 -2.69
C LEU A 158 -17.58 -7.31 -2.94
N GLN A 159 -17.24 -8.57 -2.71
CA GLN A 159 -15.87 -9.05 -2.96
C GLN A 159 -15.53 -8.97 -4.45
N ARG A 160 -16.43 -9.39 -5.32
CA ARG A 160 -16.26 -9.30 -6.79
C ARG A 160 -16.15 -7.85 -7.27
N LEU A 161 -16.94 -6.94 -6.68
CA LEU A 161 -16.87 -5.50 -7.00
C LEU A 161 -15.51 -4.92 -6.58
N LYS A 162 -14.99 -5.25 -5.39
CA LYS A 162 -13.67 -4.79 -4.93
C LYS A 162 -12.54 -5.27 -5.84
N GLU A 163 -12.54 -6.54 -6.20
CA GLU A 163 -11.54 -7.11 -7.12
C GLU A 163 -11.59 -6.43 -8.50
N ALA A 164 -12.80 -6.16 -8.99
CA ALA A 164 -12.99 -5.46 -10.25
C ALA A 164 -12.59 -3.98 -10.17
N ALA A 165 -12.81 -3.33 -9.03
CA ALA A 165 -12.39 -1.95 -8.78
C ALA A 165 -10.86 -1.84 -8.79
N GLU A 166 -10.15 -2.71 -8.08
CA GLU A 166 -8.68 -2.76 -8.08
C GLU A 166 -8.13 -3.00 -9.49
N LYS A 167 -8.71 -3.95 -10.23
CA LYS A 167 -8.33 -4.21 -11.61
C LYS A 167 -8.53 -2.99 -12.49
N ALA A 168 -9.68 -2.33 -12.40
CA ALA A 168 -9.99 -1.12 -13.16
C ALA A 168 -9.03 0.03 -12.83
N LYS A 169 -8.72 0.25 -11.54
CA LYS A 169 -7.71 1.22 -11.10
C LYS A 169 -6.36 0.96 -11.79
N LYS A 170 -5.88 -0.28 -11.78
CA LYS A 170 -4.61 -0.67 -12.41
C LYS A 170 -4.63 -0.45 -13.93
N GLU A 171 -5.71 -0.80 -14.62
CA GLU A 171 -5.87 -0.59 -16.06
C GLU A 171 -5.89 0.89 -16.44
N LEU A 172 -6.52 1.74 -15.62
CA LEU A 172 -6.56 3.18 -15.84
C LEU A 172 -5.22 3.89 -15.65
N SER A 173 -4.19 3.24 -15.12
CA SER A 173 -2.82 3.76 -15.11
C SER A 173 -2.26 3.93 -16.53
N SER A 174 -2.66 3.09 -17.48
CA SER A 174 -2.20 3.13 -18.88
C SER A 174 -3.30 3.44 -19.90
N ALA A 175 -4.57 3.10 -19.58
CA ALA A 175 -5.72 3.32 -20.45
C ALA A 175 -6.51 4.57 -20.05
N THR A 176 -7.19 5.21 -20.99
CA THR A 176 -8.11 6.34 -20.72
C THR A 176 -9.50 5.87 -20.32
N THR A 177 -9.84 4.62 -20.59
CA THR A 177 -11.14 4.02 -20.27
C THR A 177 -10.95 2.52 -20.06
N THR A 178 -11.68 1.95 -19.11
CA THR A 178 -11.78 0.49 -18.90
C THR A 178 -13.24 0.06 -18.82
N ASN A 179 -13.53 -1.18 -19.24
CA ASN A 179 -14.85 -1.79 -19.07
C ASN A 179 -14.84 -2.76 -17.89
N ILE A 180 -15.78 -2.57 -16.97
CA ILE A 180 -16.01 -3.44 -15.82
C ILE A 180 -17.24 -4.28 -16.12
N ASN A 181 -17.06 -5.58 -16.40
CA ASN A 181 -18.13 -6.52 -16.70
C ASN A 181 -18.13 -7.68 -15.71
N LEU A 182 -19.21 -7.77 -14.91
CA LEU A 182 -19.39 -8.82 -13.91
C LEU A 182 -20.70 -9.56 -14.19
N PRO A 183 -20.67 -10.61 -14.99
CA PRO A 183 -21.86 -11.40 -15.26
C PRO A 183 -22.33 -12.11 -13.98
N PHE A 184 -23.64 -12.26 -13.84
CA PHE A 184 -24.27 -12.94 -12.71
C PHE A 184 -23.79 -12.38 -11.35
N ILE A 185 -23.81 -11.04 -11.22
CA ILE A 185 -23.37 -10.39 -9.97
C ILE A 185 -24.29 -10.71 -8.79
N THR A 186 -25.59 -10.84 -9.07
CA THR A 186 -26.61 -11.27 -8.12
C THR A 186 -27.80 -11.88 -8.86
N ALA A 187 -28.72 -12.49 -8.11
CA ALA A 187 -30.01 -13.01 -8.63
C ALA A 187 -31.17 -12.42 -7.84
N THR A 188 -32.24 -12.06 -8.56
CA THR A 188 -33.49 -11.57 -7.99
C THR A 188 -34.65 -12.47 -8.40
N ALA A 189 -35.86 -12.21 -7.92
CA ALA A 189 -37.06 -12.93 -8.34
C ALA A 189 -37.32 -12.83 -9.87
N GLU A 190 -36.81 -11.79 -10.52
CA GLU A 190 -36.89 -11.57 -11.96
C GLU A 190 -35.77 -12.30 -12.75
N GLY A 191 -34.85 -12.98 -12.07
CA GLY A 191 -33.71 -13.69 -12.63
C GLY A 191 -32.36 -13.06 -12.36
N PRO A 192 -31.31 -13.56 -13.04
CA PRO A 192 -29.94 -13.09 -12.81
C PRO A 192 -29.78 -11.65 -13.30
N LYS A 193 -28.97 -10.89 -12.56
CA LYS A 193 -28.57 -9.52 -12.91
C LYS A 193 -27.07 -9.49 -13.22
N HIS A 194 -26.70 -8.65 -14.17
CA HIS A 194 -25.32 -8.47 -14.63
C HIS A 194 -24.92 -7.03 -14.39
N PHE A 195 -23.64 -6.83 -14.03
CA PHE A 195 -23.06 -5.50 -13.94
C PHE A 195 -22.20 -5.23 -15.18
N ASP A 196 -22.38 -4.09 -15.80
CA ASP A 196 -21.58 -3.61 -16.93
C ASP A 196 -21.45 -2.08 -16.82
N MET A 197 -20.21 -1.59 -16.81
CA MET A 197 -19.90 -0.17 -16.70
C MET A 197 -18.60 0.16 -17.43
N ASN A 198 -18.57 1.28 -18.15
CA ASN A 198 -17.34 1.90 -18.59
C ASN A 198 -16.92 2.96 -17.58
N LEU A 199 -15.68 2.84 -17.08
CA LEU A 199 -15.06 3.81 -16.20
C LEU A 199 -13.95 4.53 -16.95
N THR A 200 -14.00 5.86 -16.97
CA THR A 200 -12.94 6.69 -17.57
C THR A 200 -11.92 7.12 -16.53
N ARG A 201 -10.67 7.38 -16.95
CA ARG A 201 -9.65 7.97 -16.08
C ARG A 201 -10.11 9.30 -15.49
N ALA A 202 -10.72 10.16 -16.29
CA ALA A 202 -11.24 11.44 -15.80
C ALA A 202 -12.28 11.28 -14.67
N LYS A 203 -13.15 10.24 -14.76
CA LYS A 203 -14.10 9.95 -13.68
C LYS A 203 -13.40 9.36 -12.46
N PHE A 204 -12.40 8.51 -12.66
CA PHE A 204 -11.57 8.00 -11.57
C PHE A 204 -10.85 9.13 -10.84
N ASP A 205 -10.21 10.05 -11.57
CA ASP A 205 -9.53 11.23 -11.01
C ASP A 205 -10.50 12.11 -10.20
N GLU A 206 -11.71 12.36 -10.73
CA GLU A 206 -12.77 13.08 -10.00
C GLU A 206 -13.14 12.38 -8.67
N LEU A 207 -13.35 11.07 -8.71
CA LEU A 207 -13.75 10.28 -7.54
C LEU A 207 -12.68 10.23 -6.44
N THR A 208 -11.40 10.31 -6.81
CA THR A 208 -10.26 10.09 -5.92
C THR A 208 -9.48 11.35 -5.58
N HIS A 209 -9.86 12.50 -6.13
CA HIS A 209 -9.18 13.78 -5.93
C HIS A 209 -8.98 14.12 -4.45
N ASP A 210 -9.99 13.90 -3.61
CA ASP A 210 -9.91 14.15 -2.17
C ASP A 210 -8.87 13.26 -1.44
N LEU A 211 -8.58 12.08 -1.98
CA LEU A 211 -7.55 11.19 -1.43
C LEU A 211 -6.15 11.71 -1.74
N VAL A 212 -5.94 12.23 -2.95
CA VAL A 212 -4.69 12.86 -3.34
C VAL A 212 -4.44 14.11 -2.50
N GLU A 213 -5.45 14.96 -2.32
CA GLU A 213 -5.35 16.17 -1.49
C GLU A 213 -4.97 15.85 -0.03
N LYS A 214 -5.40 14.71 0.52
CA LYS A 214 -5.02 14.27 1.87
C LYS A 214 -3.52 13.98 2.03
N THR A 215 -2.76 13.82 0.97
CA THR A 215 -1.30 13.65 1.04
C THR A 215 -0.57 14.97 1.24
N ALA A 216 -1.19 16.11 0.91
CA ALA A 216 -0.55 17.42 0.96
C ALA A 216 -0.14 17.84 2.39
N GLU A 217 -0.96 17.53 3.39
CA GLU A 217 -0.65 17.88 4.79
C GLU A 217 0.59 17.13 5.29
N PRO A 218 0.70 15.78 5.19
CA PRO A 218 1.92 15.08 5.54
C PRO A 218 3.17 15.55 4.78
N VAL A 219 3.05 15.86 3.49
CA VAL A 219 4.15 16.39 2.68
C VAL A 219 4.65 17.73 3.25
N THR A 220 3.72 18.66 3.51
CA THR A 220 4.06 19.97 4.08
C THR A 220 4.72 19.82 5.46
N ARG A 221 4.21 18.91 6.28
CA ARG A 221 4.73 18.64 7.60
C ARG A 221 6.14 18.05 7.53
N ALA A 222 6.41 17.07 6.65
CA ALA A 222 7.73 16.48 6.50
C ALA A 222 8.77 17.52 6.08
N LEU A 223 8.45 18.42 5.14
CA LEU A 223 9.32 19.53 4.74
C LEU A 223 9.60 20.48 5.90
N SER A 224 8.56 20.84 6.65
CA SER A 224 8.68 21.72 7.83
C SER A 224 9.54 21.10 8.92
N ASP A 225 9.33 19.81 9.24
CA ASP A 225 10.06 19.08 10.28
C ASP A 225 11.55 18.89 9.89
N ALA A 226 11.85 18.76 8.59
CA ALA A 226 13.22 18.75 8.06
C ALA A 226 13.86 20.14 7.98
N GLY A 227 13.10 21.21 8.19
CA GLY A 227 13.57 22.59 8.10
C GLY A 227 13.97 23.02 6.69
N ILE A 228 13.35 22.46 5.64
CA ILE A 228 13.65 22.75 4.24
C ILE A 228 12.39 23.16 3.46
N THR A 229 12.63 23.75 2.31
CA THR A 229 11.61 24.08 1.32
C THR A 229 11.61 23.06 0.17
N ALA A 230 10.53 22.99 -0.59
CA ALA A 230 10.46 22.14 -1.77
C ALA A 230 11.54 22.46 -2.83
N ALA A 231 12.01 23.72 -2.90
CA ALA A 231 13.05 24.15 -3.83
C ALA A 231 14.44 23.59 -3.50
N GLU A 232 14.65 23.11 -2.28
CA GLU A 232 15.90 22.49 -1.83
C GLU A 232 15.96 20.98 -2.10
N LEU A 233 14.84 20.40 -2.57
CA LEU A 233 14.82 19.00 -2.96
C LEU A 233 15.50 18.82 -4.31
N GLY A 234 16.47 17.90 -4.39
CA GLY A 234 17.07 17.47 -5.63
C GLY A 234 16.14 16.55 -6.43
N GLN A 235 15.45 15.67 -5.75
CA GLN A 235 14.57 14.67 -6.37
C GLN A 235 13.36 14.33 -5.49
N VAL A 236 12.31 13.79 -6.12
CA VAL A 236 11.18 13.14 -5.46
C VAL A 236 11.08 11.71 -5.99
N LEU A 237 11.18 10.72 -5.10
CA LEU A 237 10.99 9.31 -5.44
C LEU A 237 9.56 8.91 -5.13
N LEU A 238 8.86 8.43 -6.14
CA LEU A 238 7.52 7.86 -5.99
C LEU A 238 7.66 6.35 -5.82
N VAL A 239 7.22 5.83 -4.69
CA VAL A 239 7.28 4.40 -4.35
C VAL A 239 5.96 3.93 -3.76
N GLY A 240 5.88 2.63 -3.49
CA GLY A 240 4.66 1.99 -2.99
C GLY A 240 3.85 1.31 -4.09
N GLY A 241 2.96 0.41 -3.69
CA GLY A 241 2.15 -0.39 -4.62
C GLY A 241 1.09 0.41 -5.39
N SER A 242 0.85 1.66 -5.00
CA SER A 242 -0.16 2.54 -5.63
C SER A 242 0.45 3.62 -6.51
N THR A 243 1.78 3.65 -6.66
CA THR A 243 2.47 4.59 -7.56
C THR A 243 2.61 4.07 -8.98
#